data_af77aa9c623bbb326ea63c86bb2a99ea
#
_entry.id   af77aa9c623bbb326ea63c86bb2a99ea
#
_cell.length_a   1.000
_cell.length_b   1.000
_cell.length_c   1.000
_cell.angle_alpha   90.00
_cell.angle_beta   90.00
_cell.angle_gamma   90.00
#
_symmetry.space_group_name_H-M   'P 1'
#
loop_
_entity.id
_entity.type
_entity.pdbx_description
1 polymer ?
#
loop_
_entity_poly.entity_id
_entity_poly.type
_entity_poly.pdbx_seq_one_letter_code
_entity_poly.pdbx_strand_id
1 'polypeptide(L)'
;SGKLHMGHVRNYSIGDVIARFKKMKGYNVLHPMGYDAFGLPAENAAIKHGVAPKDWTLQNIANMTGQLKALGLAYDWDREVATCKEDYYKWTQWFFQLFYKRGLATKKKSAVNWCNTCNTVLANEQVIDGKCWRCDNVVEKKDLEQWFFKITDYADELLKDLDLLEGWPERVKTMQRNWIGRSEGAQVKFTIDGTDKSFEVFTTRPDTLFGATYCVLAPEHKLVAEITTAEQKEAVEAYL
;
A
#
# COMPACT_ATOMS: atom_id res chain seq x y z
N SER A 1 10.72 12.17 -8.72
CA SER A 1 11.54 13.03 -7.86
C SER A 1 12.97 13.23 -8.36
N GLY A 2 13.24 12.95 -9.63
CA GLY A 2 14.57 13.07 -10.23
C GLY A 2 14.52 13.20 -11.75
N LYS A 3 15.71 13.11 -12.37
CA LYS A 3 15.86 13.11 -13.82
C LYS A 3 15.44 11.79 -14.45
N LEU A 4 15.23 11.75 -15.76
CA LEU A 4 15.03 10.51 -16.50
C LEU A 4 16.26 9.58 -16.33
N HIS A 5 15.98 8.29 -16.29
CA HIS A 5 17.00 7.23 -16.29
C HIS A 5 16.73 6.21 -17.40
N MET A 6 17.66 5.31 -17.63
CA MET A 6 17.58 4.34 -18.73
C MET A 6 16.33 3.47 -18.72
N GLY A 7 15.76 3.19 -17.56
CA GLY A 7 14.47 2.47 -17.45
C GLY A 7 13.32 3.24 -18.08
N HIS A 8 13.25 4.55 -17.89
CA HIS A 8 12.27 5.41 -18.56
C HIS A 8 12.49 5.41 -20.10
N VAL A 9 13.75 5.59 -20.52
CA VAL A 9 14.07 5.59 -21.96
C VAL A 9 13.64 4.30 -22.63
N ARG A 10 13.96 3.14 -22.01
CA ARG A 10 13.56 1.84 -22.53
C ARG A 10 12.04 1.71 -22.70
N ASN A 11 11.28 1.99 -21.63
CA ASN A 11 9.83 1.83 -21.65
C ASN A 11 9.16 2.78 -22.64
N TYR A 12 9.55 4.03 -22.64
CA TYR A 12 8.91 5.06 -23.46
C TYR A 12 9.27 4.91 -24.94
N SER A 13 10.49 4.47 -25.27
CA SER A 13 10.86 4.19 -26.66
C SER A 13 10.05 3.05 -27.26
N ILE A 14 9.74 2.00 -26.50
CA ILE A 14 8.90 0.90 -26.97
C ILE A 14 7.48 1.41 -27.32
N GLY A 15 6.87 2.17 -26.41
CA GLY A 15 5.56 2.78 -26.65
C GLY A 15 5.55 3.74 -27.83
N ASP A 16 6.59 4.55 -27.99
CA ASP A 16 6.75 5.50 -29.07
C ASP A 16 6.84 4.82 -30.44
N VAL A 17 7.61 3.75 -30.56
CA VAL A 17 7.72 2.95 -31.79
C VAL A 17 6.35 2.42 -32.20
N ILE A 18 5.59 1.85 -31.25
CA ILE A 18 4.25 1.32 -31.52
C ILE A 18 3.30 2.44 -31.95
N ALA A 19 3.31 3.59 -31.27
CA ALA A 19 2.47 4.72 -31.59
C ALA A 19 2.76 5.26 -33.01
N ARG A 20 4.03 5.43 -33.36
CA ARG A 20 4.46 5.84 -34.71
C ARG A 20 4.04 4.84 -35.78
N PHE A 21 4.30 3.56 -35.54
CA PHE A 21 3.91 2.48 -36.45
C PHE A 21 2.39 2.49 -36.73
N LYS A 22 1.59 2.60 -35.66
CA LYS A 22 0.13 2.65 -35.80
C LYS A 22 -0.35 3.91 -36.57
N LYS A 23 0.24 5.08 -36.27
CA LYS A 23 -0.04 6.30 -37.03
C LYS A 23 0.28 6.13 -38.54
N MET A 24 1.45 5.56 -38.87
CA MET A 24 1.84 5.28 -40.26
C MET A 24 0.89 4.31 -40.95
N LYS A 25 0.23 3.42 -40.21
CA LYS A 25 -0.82 2.51 -40.72
C LYS A 25 -2.20 3.17 -40.81
N GLY A 26 -2.34 4.45 -40.53
CA GLY A 26 -3.60 5.20 -40.63
C GLY A 26 -4.53 5.06 -39.40
N TYR A 27 -4.04 4.51 -38.29
CA TYR A 27 -4.83 4.47 -37.05
C TYR A 27 -4.90 5.83 -36.37
N ASN A 28 -6.04 6.10 -35.75
CA ASN A 28 -6.17 7.22 -34.82
C ASN A 28 -5.53 6.82 -33.47
N VAL A 29 -4.39 7.44 -33.12
CA VAL A 29 -3.57 7.06 -31.98
C VAL A 29 -3.58 8.16 -30.92
N LEU A 30 -4.04 7.85 -29.73
CA LEU A 30 -3.92 8.68 -28.54
C LEU A 30 -2.70 8.21 -27.73
N HIS A 31 -1.66 9.05 -27.66
CA HIS A 31 -0.41 8.72 -26.97
C HIS A 31 0.11 9.93 -26.17
N PRO A 32 -0.55 10.30 -25.06
CA PRO A 32 -0.13 11.42 -24.20
C PRO A 32 0.97 11.01 -23.24
N MET A 33 1.62 12.00 -22.63
CA MET A 33 2.49 11.83 -21.45
C MET A 33 1.69 12.14 -20.18
N GLY A 34 1.89 11.30 -19.15
CA GLY A 34 1.35 11.53 -17.82
C GLY A 34 2.45 11.46 -16.75
N TYR A 35 2.38 12.37 -15.78
CA TYR A 35 3.28 12.40 -14.61
C TYR A 35 2.52 12.01 -13.35
N ASP A 36 2.90 10.89 -12.75
CA ASP A 36 2.49 10.52 -11.40
C ASP A 36 3.33 11.33 -10.41
N ALA A 37 2.75 12.39 -9.90
CA ALA A 37 3.49 13.49 -9.29
C ALA A 37 3.09 13.78 -7.83
N PHE A 38 2.30 12.92 -7.20
CA PHE A 38 2.00 12.95 -5.78
C PHE A 38 2.87 11.96 -4.98
N GLY A 39 2.99 12.22 -3.69
CA GLY A 39 3.46 11.27 -2.71
C GLY A 39 4.77 11.65 -2.01
N LEU A 40 5.11 10.85 -1.02
CA LEU A 40 6.27 11.03 -0.14
C LEU A 40 7.62 11.19 -0.87
N PRO A 41 7.92 10.53 -2.00
CA PRO A 41 9.20 10.73 -2.68
C PRO A 41 9.44 12.18 -3.13
N ALA A 42 8.39 12.88 -3.58
CA ALA A 42 8.48 14.29 -3.96
C ALA A 42 8.65 15.19 -2.73
N GLU A 43 7.87 14.94 -1.67
CA GLU A 43 7.96 15.68 -0.40
C GLU A 43 9.34 15.51 0.24
N ASN A 44 9.87 14.29 0.27
CA ASN A 44 11.18 13.99 0.83
C ASN A 44 12.31 14.72 0.09
N ALA A 45 12.25 14.71 -1.24
CA ALA A 45 13.22 15.44 -2.04
C ALA A 45 13.13 16.95 -1.79
N ALA A 46 11.92 17.49 -1.70
CA ALA A 46 11.69 18.90 -1.41
C ALA A 46 12.25 19.30 -0.04
N ILE A 47 11.99 18.51 1.00
CA ILE A 47 12.56 18.73 2.34
C ILE A 47 14.09 18.72 2.29
N LYS A 48 14.68 17.71 1.62
CA LYS A 48 16.15 17.60 1.48
C LYS A 48 16.77 18.82 0.80
N HIS A 49 16.07 19.44 -0.13
CA HIS A 49 16.56 20.59 -0.89
C HIS A 49 16.09 21.92 -0.34
N GLY A 50 15.28 21.96 0.72
CA GLY A 50 14.78 23.19 1.36
C GLY A 50 13.82 23.99 0.47
N VAL A 51 13.06 23.31 -0.41
CA VAL A 51 12.11 23.94 -1.34
C VAL A 51 10.69 23.43 -1.10
N ALA A 52 9.69 24.17 -1.57
CA ALA A 52 8.31 23.69 -1.48
C ALA A 52 8.08 22.45 -2.38
N PRO A 53 7.34 21.43 -1.92
CA PRO A 53 7.06 20.23 -2.71
C PRO A 53 6.42 20.52 -4.08
N LYS A 54 5.54 21.50 -4.14
CA LYS A 54 4.90 21.97 -5.38
C LYS A 54 5.93 22.45 -6.40
N ASP A 55 6.81 23.35 -5.98
CA ASP A 55 7.81 23.97 -6.86
C ASP A 55 8.82 22.94 -7.34
N TRP A 56 9.30 22.08 -6.43
CA TRP A 56 10.18 20.96 -6.74
C TRP A 56 9.54 20.04 -7.79
N THR A 57 8.30 19.66 -7.60
CA THR A 57 7.58 18.75 -8.48
C THR A 57 7.37 19.36 -9.86
N LEU A 58 6.89 20.60 -9.95
CA LEU A 58 6.67 21.28 -11.22
C LEU A 58 7.98 21.50 -12.00
N GLN A 59 9.07 21.82 -11.29
CA GLN A 59 10.40 21.95 -11.91
C GLN A 59 10.87 20.62 -12.49
N ASN A 60 10.66 19.50 -11.77
CA ASN A 60 11.02 18.18 -12.27
C ASN A 60 10.17 17.77 -13.48
N ILE A 61 8.89 18.06 -13.51
CA ILE A 61 8.03 17.83 -14.66
C ILE A 61 8.58 18.60 -15.87
N ALA A 62 8.88 19.88 -15.72
CA ALA A 62 9.43 20.69 -16.80
C ALA A 62 10.76 20.12 -17.34
N ASN A 63 11.65 19.70 -16.44
CA ASN A 63 12.94 19.08 -16.80
C ASN A 63 12.73 17.76 -17.57
N MET A 64 11.84 16.89 -17.07
CA MET A 64 11.53 15.61 -17.74
C MET A 64 10.88 15.81 -19.10
N THR A 65 9.95 16.74 -19.21
CA THR A 65 9.34 17.12 -20.49
C THR A 65 10.40 17.55 -21.50
N GLY A 66 11.34 18.39 -21.10
CA GLY A 66 12.47 18.81 -21.92
C GLY A 66 13.34 17.64 -22.38
N GLN A 67 13.67 16.71 -21.48
CA GLN A 67 14.45 15.52 -21.79
C GLN A 67 13.70 14.56 -22.74
N LEU A 68 12.39 14.34 -22.54
CA LEU A 68 11.58 13.50 -23.42
C LEU A 68 11.45 14.09 -24.81
N LYS A 69 11.28 15.41 -24.93
CA LYS A 69 11.30 16.12 -26.22
C LYS A 69 12.65 16.03 -26.92
N ALA A 70 13.75 16.14 -26.18
CA ALA A 70 15.11 15.99 -26.73
C ALA A 70 15.38 14.57 -27.25
N LEU A 71 14.74 13.53 -26.65
CA LEU A 71 14.78 12.17 -27.17
C LEU A 71 13.95 11.98 -28.45
N GLY A 72 13.17 12.98 -28.85
CA GLY A 72 12.33 12.93 -30.05
C GLY A 72 11.09 12.07 -29.92
N LEU A 73 10.62 11.80 -28.69
CA LEU A 73 9.41 11.00 -28.46
C LEU A 73 8.15 11.75 -28.95
N ALA A 74 7.29 11.07 -29.70
CA ALA A 74 6.12 11.63 -30.39
C ALA A 74 4.86 11.55 -29.52
N TYR A 75 4.92 12.10 -28.31
CA TYR A 75 3.74 12.23 -27.46
C TYR A 75 2.80 13.33 -27.95
N ASP A 76 1.52 13.18 -27.61
CA ASP A 76 0.52 14.24 -27.72
C ASP A 76 0.66 15.19 -26.53
N TRP A 77 1.55 16.17 -26.67
CA TRP A 77 1.92 17.10 -25.61
C TRP A 77 0.77 18.03 -25.19
N ASP A 78 -0.20 18.25 -26.07
CA ASP A 78 -1.39 19.06 -25.76
C ASP A 78 -2.35 18.33 -24.80
N ARG A 79 -2.18 17.01 -24.68
CA ARG A 79 -2.91 16.15 -23.76
C ARG A 79 -2.08 15.65 -22.57
N GLU A 80 -0.98 16.33 -22.29
CA GLU A 80 -0.16 16.07 -21.11
C GLU A 80 -0.98 16.21 -19.82
N VAL A 81 -0.85 15.24 -18.90
CA VAL A 81 -1.50 15.25 -17.59
C VAL A 81 -0.49 15.15 -16.46
N ALA A 82 -0.79 15.76 -15.33
CA ALA A 82 -0.02 15.61 -14.09
C ALA A 82 -0.96 15.41 -12.91
N THR A 83 -0.80 14.32 -12.19
CA THR A 83 -1.70 13.93 -11.09
C THR A 83 -1.76 14.94 -9.96
N CYS A 84 -0.73 15.79 -9.81
CA CYS A 84 -0.66 16.86 -8.80
C CYS A 84 -1.40 18.15 -9.18
N LYS A 85 -1.95 18.24 -10.38
CA LYS A 85 -2.71 19.42 -10.81
C LYS A 85 -4.19 19.30 -10.46
N GLU A 86 -4.84 20.44 -10.22
CA GLU A 86 -6.24 20.50 -9.76
C GLU A 86 -7.23 19.92 -10.78
N ASP A 87 -6.97 20.12 -12.06
CA ASP A 87 -7.77 19.57 -13.15
C ASP A 87 -7.77 18.04 -13.19
N TYR A 88 -6.73 17.41 -12.61
CA TYR A 88 -6.63 15.97 -12.46
C TYR A 88 -7.12 15.48 -11.08
N TYR A 89 -6.55 15.97 -9.98
CA TYR A 89 -6.84 15.40 -8.66
C TYR A 89 -8.27 15.64 -8.15
N LYS A 90 -9.01 16.60 -8.74
CA LYS A 90 -10.45 16.74 -8.47
C LYS A 90 -11.23 15.44 -8.66
N TRP A 91 -10.79 14.61 -9.63
CA TRP A 91 -11.42 13.32 -9.89
C TRP A 91 -11.09 12.29 -8.81
N THR A 92 -9.87 12.30 -8.29
CA THR A 92 -9.48 11.49 -7.11
C THR A 92 -10.34 11.86 -5.90
N GLN A 93 -10.55 13.15 -5.68
CA GLN A 93 -11.42 13.64 -4.61
C GLN A 93 -12.88 13.23 -4.83
N TRP A 94 -13.35 13.27 -6.08
CA TRP A 94 -14.69 12.82 -6.43
C TRP A 94 -14.87 11.32 -6.18
N PHE A 95 -13.91 10.49 -6.57
CA PHE A 95 -13.94 9.05 -6.27
C PHE A 95 -13.95 8.76 -4.77
N PHE A 96 -13.14 9.49 -3.99
CA PHE A 96 -13.18 9.34 -2.55
C PHE A 96 -14.57 9.65 -1.97
N GLN A 97 -15.18 10.73 -2.40
CA GLN A 97 -16.55 11.09 -1.98
C GLN A 97 -17.58 10.02 -2.39
N LEU A 98 -17.44 9.45 -3.58
CA LEU A 98 -18.30 8.38 -4.05
C LEU A 98 -18.15 7.12 -3.17
N PHE A 99 -16.92 6.72 -2.86
CA PHE A 99 -16.64 5.59 -1.97
C PHE A 99 -17.18 5.83 -0.56
N TYR A 100 -17.03 7.04 -0.05
CA TYR A 100 -17.60 7.42 1.25
C TYR A 100 -19.12 7.32 1.24
N LYS A 101 -19.80 7.88 0.25
CA LYS A 101 -21.26 7.81 0.09
C LYS A 101 -21.77 6.37 -0.04
N ARG A 102 -20.99 5.47 -0.61
CA ARG A 102 -21.30 4.05 -0.74
C ARG A 102 -20.91 3.20 0.47
N GLY A 103 -20.36 3.81 1.53
CA GLY A 103 -19.92 3.13 2.73
C GLY A 103 -18.62 2.31 2.57
N LEU A 104 -17.91 2.47 1.45
CA LEU A 104 -16.64 1.78 1.17
C LEU A 104 -15.45 2.48 1.81
N ALA A 105 -15.52 3.80 2.00
CA ALA A 105 -14.52 4.56 2.75
C ALA A 105 -15.02 4.76 4.19
N THR A 106 -14.23 4.33 5.16
CA THR A 106 -14.55 4.41 6.59
C THR A 106 -13.39 4.99 7.36
N LYS A 107 -13.70 5.65 8.47
CA LYS A 107 -12.69 6.19 9.38
C LYS A 107 -12.68 5.35 10.65
N LYS A 108 -11.52 4.85 11.04
CA LYS A 108 -11.37 4.05 12.25
C LYS A 108 -10.01 4.27 12.89
N LYS A 109 -9.96 4.07 14.21
CA LYS A 109 -8.71 4.03 14.95
C LYS A 109 -8.00 2.70 14.67
N SER A 110 -6.73 2.76 14.32
CA SER A 110 -5.92 1.59 14.03
C SER A 110 -4.47 1.86 14.36
N ALA A 111 -3.75 0.82 14.76
CA ALA A 111 -2.32 0.87 14.96
C ALA A 111 -1.62 1.04 13.61
N VAL A 112 -0.81 2.09 13.49
CA VAL A 112 0.00 2.41 12.32
C VAL A 112 1.48 2.46 12.69
N ASN A 113 2.35 2.23 11.72
CA ASN A 113 3.78 2.46 11.92
C ASN A 113 4.04 3.96 11.96
N TRP A 114 4.62 4.45 13.02
CA TRP A 114 4.90 5.87 13.22
C TRP A 114 6.40 6.12 13.38
N CYS A 115 6.92 7.07 12.61
CA CYS A 115 8.28 7.55 12.79
C CYS A 115 8.27 8.90 13.51
N ASN A 116 8.77 8.93 14.75
CA ASN A 116 8.84 10.14 15.56
C ASN A 116 9.74 11.23 14.94
N THR A 117 10.84 10.83 14.30
CA THR A 117 11.79 11.76 13.67
C THR A 117 11.23 12.39 12.40
N CYS A 118 10.59 11.59 11.54
CA CYS A 118 9.98 12.08 10.31
C CYS A 118 8.57 12.66 10.54
N ASN A 119 8.01 12.46 11.74
CA ASN A 119 6.67 12.88 12.15
C ASN A 119 5.58 12.43 11.13
N THR A 120 5.63 11.16 10.74
CA THR A 120 4.76 10.63 9.69
C THR A 120 4.40 9.16 9.91
N VAL A 121 3.27 8.76 9.33
CA VAL A 121 2.87 7.35 9.21
C VAL A 121 3.70 6.69 8.10
N LEU A 122 4.09 5.44 8.31
CA LEU A 122 4.83 4.63 7.36
C LEU A 122 3.99 3.43 6.91
N ALA A 123 4.01 3.14 5.62
CA ALA A 123 3.54 1.87 5.10
C ALA A 123 4.47 0.72 5.56
N ASN A 124 3.99 -0.52 5.52
CA ASN A 124 4.79 -1.67 5.98
C ASN A 124 6.10 -1.80 5.19
N GLU A 125 6.09 -1.51 3.88
CA GLU A 125 7.25 -1.56 3.00
C GLU A 125 8.29 -0.46 3.31
N GLN A 126 7.91 0.53 4.11
CA GLN A 126 8.77 1.63 4.55
C GLN A 126 9.40 1.39 5.93
N VAL A 127 9.14 0.22 6.51
CA VAL A 127 9.77 -0.23 7.74
C VAL A 127 10.72 -1.39 7.41
N ILE A 128 12.01 -1.15 7.57
CA ILE A 128 13.07 -2.11 7.27
C ILE A 128 13.78 -2.44 8.59
N ASP A 129 13.74 -3.70 8.98
CA ASP A 129 14.33 -4.19 10.25
C ASP A 129 13.87 -3.37 11.49
N GLY A 130 12.57 -3.02 11.53
CA GLY A 130 11.98 -2.22 12.60
C GLY A 130 12.31 -0.73 12.56
N LYS A 131 12.98 -0.27 11.51
CA LYS A 131 13.44 1.10 11.35
C LYS A 131 12.80 1.82 10.17
N CYS A 132 12.75 3.13 10.25
CA CYS A 132 12.27 3.99 9.18
C CYS A 132 13.26 3.97 8.00
N TRP A 133 12.79 3.61 6.83
CA TRP A 133 13.57 3.57 5.58
C TRP A 133 14.29 4.88 5.21
N ARG A 134 13.82 6.00 5.81
CA ARG A 134 14.33 7.35 5.51
C ARG A 134 15.38 7.82 6.49
N CYS A 135 15.14 7.68 7.79
CA CYS A 135 15.99 8.26 8.83
C CYS A 135 16.67 7.22 9.73
N ASP A 136 16.43 5.94 9.48
CA ASP A 136 16.99 4.79 10.20
C ASP A 136 16.67 4.74 11.71
N ASN A 137 15.73 5.58 12.17
CA ASN A 137 15.25 5.53 13.55
C ASN A 137 14.19 4.45 13.75
N VAL A 138 14.13 3.91 14.96
CA VAL A 138 13.16 2.90 15.35
C VAL A 138 11.74 3.40 15.10
N VAL A 139 10.92 2.54 14.54
CA VAL A 139 9.51 2.79 14.26
C VAL A 139 8.65 2.26 15.38
N GLU A 140 7.70 3.06 15.83
CA GLU A 140 6.76 2.69 16.90
C GLU A 140 5.37 2.42 16.32
N LYS A 141 4.58 1.63 17.04
CA LYS A 141 3.15 1.50 16.76
C LYS A 141 2.40 2.62 17.47
N LYS A 142 1.56 3.35 16.71
CA LYS A 142 0.74 4.42 17.25
C LYS A 142 -0.69 4.28 16.79
N ASP A 143 -1.63 4.33 17.72
CA ASP A 143 -3.04 4.32 17.41
C ASP A 143 -3.47 5.68 16.87
N LEU A 144 -3.80 5.72 15.59
CA LEU A 144 -4.30 6.93 14.93
C LEU A 144 -5.64 6.66 14.24
N GLU A 145 -6.47 7.68 14.20
CA GLU A 145 -7.69 7.67 13.40
C GLU A 145 -7.34 7.89 11.93
N GLN A 146 -7.61 6.89 11.09
CA GLN A 146 -7.23 6.86 9.68
C GLN A 146 -8.41 6.50 8.78
N TRP A 147 -8.34 6.91 7.52
CA TRP A 147 -9.24 6.46 6.48
C TRP A 147 -8.83 5.08 5.96
N PHE A 148 -9.82 4.23 5.77
CA PHE A 148 -9.68 2.89 5.20
C PHE A 148 -10.71 2.66 4.12
N PHE A 149 -10.31 1.92 3.08
CA PHE A 149 -11.25 1.35 2.13
C PHE A 149 -11.53 -0.11 2.53
N LYS A 150 -12.81 -0.49 2.44
CA LYS A 150 -13.25 -1.86 2.72
C LYS A 150 -12.98 -2.77 1.52
N ILE A 151 -11.71 -2.93 1.18
CA ILE A 151 -11.30 -3.72 0.00
C ILE A 151 -11.65 -5.20 0.15
N THR A 152 -11.73 -5.71 1.37
CA THR A 152 -12.08 -7.11 1.67
C THR A 152 -13.53 -7.46 1.36
N ASP A 153 -14.43 -6.48 1.27
CA ASP A 153 -15.83 -6.70 0.88
C ASP A 153 -15.94 -7.28 -0.55
N TYR A 154 -14.90 -7.13 -1.36
CA TYR A 154 -14.81 -7.63 -2.75
C TYR A 154 -13.95 -8.89 -2.89
N ALA A 155 -13.40 -9.44 -1.80
CA ALA A 155 -12.43 -10.51 -1.87
C ALA A 155 -12.98 -11.78 -2.55
N ASP A 156 -14.18 -12.20 -2.19
CA ASP A 156 -14.83 -13.39 -2.78
C ASP A 156 -15.18 -13.18 -4.26
N GLU A 157 -15.69 -12.00 -4.61
CA GLU A 157 -16.02 -11.62 -5.99
C GLU A 157 -14.76 -11.61 -6.84
N LEU A 158 -13.70 -10.93 -6.38
CA LEU A 158 -12.41 -10.87 -7.08
C LEU A 158 -11.81 -12.26 -7.29
N LEU A 159 -11.90 -13.14 -6.29
CA LEU A 159 -11.40 -14.52 -6.41
C LEU A 159 -12.16 -15.31 -7.47
N LYS A 160 -13.49 -15.22 -7.47
CA LYS A 160 -14.36 -15.86 -8.45
C LYS A 160 -14.13 -15.32 -9.86
N ASP A 161 -13.99 -14.02 -9.99
CA ASP A 161 -13.89 -13.35 -11.29
C ASP A 161 -12.52 -13.56 -11.97
N LEU A 162 -11.52 -14.12 -11.26
CA LEU A 162 -10.29 -14.58 -11.89
C LEU A 162 -10.53 -15.62 -13.01
N ASP A 163 -11.61 -16.36 -12.91
CA ASP A 163 -11.95 -17.37 -13.92
C ASP A 163 -12.47 -16.73 -15.23
N LEU A 164 -12.97 -15.48 -15.15
CA LEU A 164 -13.39 -14.70 -16.32
C LEU A 164 -12.21 -14.11 -17.11
N LEU A 165 -11.01 -14.13 -16.56
CA LEU A 165 -9.82 -13.53 -17.14
C LEU A 165 -9.08 -14.53 -18.05
N GLU A 166 -9.74 -14.95 -19.16
CA GLU A 166 -9.20 -15.96 -20.08
C GLU A 166 -7.85 -15.56 -20.72
N GLY A 167 -7.68 -14.26 -21.00
CA GLY A 167 -6.46 -13.72 -21.61
C GLY A 167 -5.29 -13.49 -20.63
N TRP A 168 -5.48 -13.76 -19.34
CA TRP A 168 -4.42 -13.56 -18.34
C TRP A 168 -3.53 -14.79 -18.20
N PRO A 169 -2.20 -14.60 -18.05
CA PRO A 169 -1.30 -15.72 -17.76
C PRO A 169 -1.68 -16.42 -16.45
N GLU A 170 -1.71 -17.76 -16.46
CA GLU A 170 -2.10 -18.54 -15.28
C GLU A 170 -1.23 -18.24 -14.06
N ARG A 171 0.06 -17.96 -14.26
CA ARG A 171 0.97 -17.53 -13.19
C ARG A 171 0.44 -16.28 -12.46
N VAL A 172 -0.10 -15.31 -13.19
CA VAL A 172 -0.64 -14.07 -12.59
C VAL A 172 -1.90 -14.37 -11.81
N LYS A 173 -2.82 -15.18 -12.36
CA LYS A 173 -4.04 -15.60 -11.66
C LYS A 173 -3.72 -16.37 -10.37
N THR A 174 -2.74 -17.25 -10.41
CA THR A 174 -2.27 -17.97 -9.20
C THR A 174 -1.72 -17.00 -8.14
N MET A 175 -0.94 -16.01 -8.53
CA MET A 175 -0.45 -14.99 -7.60
C MET A 175 -1.61 -14.22 -6.96
N GLN A 176 -2.66 -13.87 -7.71
CA GLN A 176 -3.85 -13.20 -7.19
C GLN A 176 -4.63 -14.10 -6.23
N ARG A 177 -4.85 -15.38 -6.57
CA ARG A 177 -5.51 -16.34 -5.68
C ARG A 177 -4.76 -16.47 -4.34
N ASN A 178 -3.46 -16.60 -4.40
CA ASN A 178 -2.60 -16.72 -3.21
C ASN A 178 -2.61 -15.45 -2.37
N TRP A 179 -2.66 -14.28 -3.01
CA TRP A 179 -2.72 -13.00 -2.31
C TRP A 179 -4.06 -12.81 -1.58
N ILE A 180 -5.18 -13.14 -2.21
CA ILE A 180 -6.50 -13.09 -1.58
C ILE A 180 -6.57 -14.09 -0.42
N GLY A 181 -6.00 -15.28 -0.60
CA GLY A 181 -5.74 -16.25 0.46
C GLY A 181 -6.99 -16.71 1.19
N ARG A 182 -8.08 -17.04 0.44
CA ARG A 182 -9.29 -17.59 1.07
C ARG A 182 -8.96 -18.84 1.88
N SER A 183 -9.33 -18.83 3.14
CA SER A 183 -9.17 -19.96 4.04
C SER A 183 -10.48 -20.25 4.79
N GLU A 184 -10.71 -21.53 5.05
CA GLU A 184 -11.86 -22.01 5.86
C GLU A 184 -11.35 -22.68 7.12
N GLY A 185 -12.05 -22.46 8.21
CA GLY A 185 -11.62 -22.98 9.51
C GLY A 185 -12.68 -22.75 10.59
N ALA A 186 -12.26 -22.95 11.83
CA ALA A 186 -13.10 -22.78 12.99
C ALA A 186 -12.55 -21.68 13.92
N GLN A 187 -13.47 -20.92 14.51
CA GLN A 187 -13.16 -20.02 15.61
C GLN A 187 -13.31 -20.78 16.92
N VAL A 188 -12.28 -20.79 17.73
CA VAL A 188 -12.22 -21.54 18.98
C VAL A 188 -12.00 -20.59 20.13
N LYS A 189 -12.85 -20.68 21.15
CA LYS A 189 -12.75 -19.88 22.35
C LYS A 189 -11.99 -20.67 23.43
N PHE A 190 -10.91 -20.12 23.94
CA PHE A 190 -10.20 -20.61 25.11
C PHE A 190 -10.59 -19.80 26.33
N THR A 191 -10.97 -20.47 27.40
CA THR A 191 -11.20 -19.86 28.70
C THR A 191 -9.93 -19.96 29.55
N ILE A 192 -9.67 -18.92 30.33
CA ILE A 192 -8.51 -18.88 31.23
C ILE A 192 -8.96 -19.41 32.59
N ASP A 193 -8.36 -20.53 33.02
CA ASP A 193 -8.73 -21.21 34.27
C ASP A 193 -8.62 -20.27 35.48
N GLY A 194 -9.59 -20.37 36.40
CA GLY A 194 -9.67 -19.51 37.58
C GLY A 194 -10.11 -18.06 37.30
N THR A 195 -10.53 -17.73 36.08
CA THR A 195 -11.03 -16.39 35.69
C THR A 195 -12.29 -16.47 34.87
N ASP A 196 -12.94 -15.32 34.67
CA ASP A 196 -14.05 -15.11 33.69
C ASP A 196 -13.56 -14.70 32.30
N LYS A 197 -12.25 -14.65 32.09
CA LYS A 197 -11.61 -14.19 30.86
C LYS A 197 -11.47 -15.28 29.84
N SER A 198 -11.44 -14.87 28.59
CA SER A 198 -11.24 -15.76 27.44
C SER A 198 -10.62 -15.01 26.27
N PHE A 199 -10.06 -15.76 25.34
CA PHE A 199 -9.64 -15.27 24.03
C PHE A 199 -10.06 -16.25 22.95
N GLU A 200 -10.15 -15.74 21.72
CA GLU A 200 -10.54 -16.52 20.57
C GLU A 200 -9.39 -16.66 19.59
N VAL A 201 -9.27 -17.83 18.99
CA VAL A 201 -8.32 -18.12 17.92
C VAL A 201 -9.06 -18.66 16.71
N PHE A 202 -8.55 -18.34 15.53
CA PHE A 202 -8.99 -18.97 14.30
C PHE A 202 -7.98 -20.05 13.89
N THR A 203 -8.46 -21.24 13.52
CA THR A 203 -7.62 -22.33 13.02
C THR A 203 -8.22 -22.96 11.77
N THR A 204 -7.38 -23.23 10.78
CA THR A 204 -7.73 -24.04 9.61
C THR A 204 -7.66 -25.54 9.88
N ARG A 205 -7.14 -25.95 11.06
CA ARG A 205 -6.97 -27.34 11.46
C ARG A 205 -7.57 -27.60 12.84
N PRO A 206 -8.90 -27.47 13.01
CA PRO A 206 -9.56 -27.74 14.28
C PRO A 206 -9.39 -29.18 14.76
N ASP A 207 -9.17 -30.11 13.84
CA ASP A 207 -8.87 -31.53 14.12
C ASP A 207 -7.60 -31.73 14.96
N THR A 208 -6.67 -30.78 14.97
CA THR A 208 -5.41 -30.87 15.72
C THR A 208 -5.51 -30.35 17.17
N LEU A 209 -6.63 -29.76 17.55
CA LEU A 209 -6.83 -29.18 18.90
C LEU A 209 -6.65 -30.20 20.03
N PHE A 210 -6.99 -31.45 19.81
CA PHE A 210 -6.81 -32.52 20.79
C PHE A 210 -5.36 -32.80 21.15
N GLY A 211 -4.42 -32.37 20.31
CA GLY A 211 -2.98 -32.46 20.57
C GLY A 211 -2.36 -31.19 21.13
N ALA A 212 -3.14 -30.14 21.35
CA ALA A 212 -2.63 -28.87 21.88
C ALA A 212 -2.26 -29.01 23.35
N THR A 213 -1.00 -28.74 23.70
CA THR A 213 -0.47 -28.80 25.05
C THR A 213 -0.14 -27.42 25.64
N TYR A 214 -0.11 -26.39 24.82
CA TYR A 214 0.09 -25.01 25.24
C TYR A 214 -0.55 -24.04 24.22
N CYS A 215 -0.76 -22.80 24.64
CA CYS A 215 -1.22 -21.73 23.78
C CYS A 215 -0.35 -20.48 24.02
N VAL A 216 0.02 -19.78 22.93
CA VAL A 216 0.90 -18.61 22.99
C VAL A 216 0.10 -17.37 22.60
N LEU A 217 0.19 -16.33 23.41
CA LEU A 217 -0.30 -15.01 23.09
C LEU A 217 0.83 -14.13 22.56
N ALA A 218 0.53 -13.24 21.62
CA ALA A 218 1.48 -12.19 21.23
C ALA A 218 1.83 -11.32 22.44
N PRO A 219 3.09 -10.86 22.59
CA PRO A 219 3.50 -10.04 23.73
C PRO A 219 2.62 -8.80 23.95
N GLU A 220 2.19 -8.17 22.87
CA GLU A 220 1.35 -6.96 22.87
C GLU A 220 -0.14 -7.25 23.18
N HIS A 221 -0.52 -8.51 23.32
CA HIS A 221 -1.92 -8.86 23.60
C HIS A 221 -2.37 -8.34 24.96
N LYS A 222 -3.50 -7.67 25.03
CA LYS A 222 -4.01 -7.01 26.26
C LYS A 222 -4.10 -7.93 27.47
N LEU A 223 -4.42 -9.21 27.27
CA LEU A 223 -4.50 -10.18 28.35
C LEU A 223 -3.13 -10.50 28.98
N VAL A 224 -2.02 -10.31 28.30
CA VAL A 224 -0.68 -10.65 28.83
C VAL A 224 -0.45 -9.95 30.16
N ALA A 225 -0.66 -8.64 30.24
CA ALA A 225 -0.49 -7.90 31.49
C ALA A 225 -1.46 -8.33 32.60
N GLU A 226 -2.63 -8.89 32.25
CA GLU A 226 -3.69 -9.25 33.17
C GLU A 226 -3.55 -10.66 33.74
N ILE A 227 -2.95 -11.59 32.96
CA ILE A 227 -2.81 -13.00 33.33
C ILE A 227 -1.38 -13.38 33.78
N THR A 228 -0.41 -12.46 33.61
CA THR A 228 0.96 -12.68 34.07
C THR A 228 0.99 -12.80 35.58
N THR A 229 1.51 -13.92 36.09
CA THR A 229 1.65 -14.14 37.52
C THR A 229 2.73 -13.24 38.12
N ALA A 230 2.64 -12.98 39.43
CA ALA A 230 3.63 -12.15 40.12
C ALA A 230 5.07 -12.67 39.96
N GLU A 231 5.24 -14.01 39.93
CA GLU A 231 6.53 -14.68 39.76
C GLU A 231 7.15 -14.46 38.35
N GLN A 232 6.33 -14.34 37.32
CA GLN A 232 6.78 -14.21 35.94
C GLN A 232 6.80 -12.75 35.42
N LYS A 233 6.36 -11.82 36.27
CA LYS A 233 6.15 -10.42 35.87
C LYS A 233 7.44 -9.77 35.35
N GLU A 234 8.54 -9.92 36.07
CA GLU A 234 9.83 -9.35 35.71
C GLU A 234 10.35 -9.92 34.38
N ALA A 235 10.22 -11.23 34.15
CA ALA A 235 10.65 -11.89 32.93
C ALA A 235 9.80 -11.46 31.72
N VAL A 236 8.49 -11.30 31.90
CA VAL A 236 7.58 -10.85 30.85
C VAL A 236 7.81 -9.37 30.50
N GLU A 237 7.98 -8.51 31.52
CA GLU A 237 8.28 -7.09 31.31
C GLU A 237 9.64 -6.87 30.60
N ALA A 238 10.62 -7.71 30.88
CA ALA A 238 11.92 -7.65 30.19
C ALA A 238 11.86 -8.15 28.74
N TYR A 239 10.86 -8.97 28.41
CA TYR A 239 10.66 -9.48 27.05
C TYR A 239 9.84 -8.50 26.18
N LEU A 240 8.96 -7.70 26.76
CA LEU A 240 8.14 -6.69 26.10
C LEU A 240 8.96 -5.46 25.66
#